data_6235cacde59f57f36d9b0e8b4d987601
#
_entry.id   6235cacde59f57f36d9b0e8b4d987601
#
_cell.length_a   1.000
_cell.length_b   1.000
_cell.length_c   1.000
_cell.angle_alpha   90.00
_cell.angle_beta   90.00
_cell.angle_gamma   90.00
#
_symmetry.space_group_name_H-M   'P 1'
#
loop_
_entity.id
_entity.type
_entity.pdbx_description
1 polymer ?
#
loop_
_entity_poly.entity_id
_entity_poly.type
_entity_poly.pdbx_seq_one_letter_code
_entity_poly.pdbx_strand_id
1 'polypeptide(L)'
;MVEDTGRVTIRRGLPAGAELRAAELYWEAFGRKLGPALNPPEKAVPFIAAHLDADRAVCALVDGRLVGLAGYQLDGRSLTGGSAVDVLREYGWVSGVWRVALLALFERRAASGQLVMDGIAVDGAARSIGVGSLLLEEIAAVAAEHGCREIRLDVIDVNLRARALYERRGFTAVRTVQTPYLRRLLGFGAVTTMRRAVRRKGR
;
A
#
# COMPACT_ATOMS: atom_id res chain seq x y z
N MET A 1 -6.94 30.59 15.97
CA MET A 1 -5.54 30.13 15.97
C MET A 1 -5.43 29.19 14.78
N VAL A 2 -4.93 29.70 13.64
CA VAL A 2 -4.74 28.89 12.43
C VAL A 2 -3.47 28.10 12.70
N GLU A 3 -3.59 26.78 12.93
CA GLU A 3 -2.43 25.88 12.96
C GLU A 3 -1.76 25.98 11.59
N ASP A 4 -0.51 26.40 11.63
CA ASP A 4 0.40 26.37 10.49
C ASP A 4 0.53 24.90 10.04
N THR A 5 -0.21 24.58 9.00
CA THR A 5 -0.20 23.21 8.43
C THR A 5 1.12 23.09 7.67
N GLY A 6 2.15 22.59 8.35
CA GLY A 6 3.49 22.37 7.82
C GLY A 6 3.45 21.88 6.36
N ARG A 7 4.31 22.43 5.52
CA ARG A 7 4.33 22.15 4.08
C ARG A 7 4.58 20.67 3.81
N VAL A 8 3.60 19.99 3.23
CA VAL A 8 3.75 18.58 2.83
C VAL A 8 4.78 18.46 1.71
N THR A 9 5.84 17.72 1.95
CA THR A 9 6.87 17.40 0.95
C THR A 9 6.68 15.96 0.46
N ILE A 10 6.61 15.75 -0.85
CA ILE A 10 6.56 14.43 -1.46
C ILE A 10 7.96 14.02 -1.90
N ARG A 11 8.34 12.80 -1.56
CA ARG A 11 9.63 12.19 -1.91
C ARG A 11 9.44 10.79 -2.46
N ARG A 12 10.17 10.45 -3.50
CA ARG A 12 10.35 9.06 -3.96
C ARG A 12 11.43 8.38 -3.13
N GLY A 13 11.20 7.14 -2.81
CA GLY A 13 12.05 6.36 -1.92
C GLY A 13 11.78 6.64 -0.45
N LEU A 14 12.00 5.61 0.35
CA LEU A 14 11.89 5.72 1.80
C LEU A 14 13.13 6.44 2.36
N PRO A 15 12.98 7.46 3.21
CA PRO A 15 14.12 8.05 3.91
C PRO A 15 14.84 7.00 4.76
N ALA A 16 16.18 7.03 4.76
CA ALA A 16 16.98 6.16 5.63
C ALA A 16 16.60 6.37 7.10
N GLY A 17 16.43 5.29 7.85
CA GLY A 17 16.00 5.31 9.25
C GLY A 17 14.49 5.50 9.45
N ALA A 18 13.69 5.59 8.37
CA ALA A 18 12.24 5.70 8.45
C ALA A 18 11.52 4.34 8.31
N GLU A 19 12.25 3.23 8.23
CA GLU A 19 11.72 1.90 7.95
C GLU A 19 10.70 1.46 9.00
N LEU A 20 11.01 1.67 10.27
CA LEU A 20 10.10 1.33 11.37
C LEU A 20 8.83 2.17 11.31
N ARG A 21 8.95 3.49 11.10
CA ARG A 21 7.79 4.39 10.99
C ARG A 21 6.94 4.06 9.77
N ALA A 22 7.55 3.70 8.64
CA ALA A 22 6.84 3.24 7.44
C ALA A 22 6.05 1.96 7.71
N ALA A 23 6.66 1.00 8.42
CA ALA A 23 6.01 -0.25 8.80
C ALA A 23 4.85 -0.03 9.77
N GLU A 24 4.97 0.89 10.73
CA GLU A 24 3.87 1.29 11.63
C GLU A 24 2.69 1.86 10.83
N LEU A 25 2.93 2.83 9.94
CA LEU A 25 1.90 3.41 9.08
C LEU A 25 1.24 2.33 8.21
N TYR A 26 2.06 1.44 7.66
CA TYR A 26 1.58 0.33 6.83
C TYR A 26 0.71 -0.64 7.66
N TRP A 27 1.13 -0.95 8.88
CA TRP A 27 0.35 -1.79 9.80
C TRP A 27 -0.96 -1.13 10.23
N GLU A 28 -0.98 0.16 10.55
CA GLU A 28 -2.21 0.89 10.83
C GLU A 28 -3.22 0.82 9.69
N ALA A 29 -2.74 0.94 8.45
CA ALA A 29 -3.61 0.94 7.28
C ALA A 29 -4.09 -0.46 6.86
N PHE A 30 -3.22 -1.46 6.99
CA PHE A 30 -3.43 -2.79 6.41
C PHE A 30 -3.45 -3.93 7.44
N GLY A 31 -3.23 -3.67 8.72
CA GLY A 31 -3.20 -4.66 9.79
C GLY A 31 -4.48 -5.48 9.89
N ARG A 32 -5.64 -4.90 9.57
CA ARG A 32 -6.90 -5.66 9.49
C ARG A 32 -6.83 -6.79 8.44
N LYS A 33 -6.20 -6.52 7.30
CA LYS A 33 -6.04 -7.48 6.19
C LYS A 33 -4.90 -8.46 6.46
N LEU A 34 -3.78 -7.95 7.00
CA LEU A 34 -2.55 -8.71 7.20
C LEU A 34 -2.50 -9.43 8.56
N GLY A 35 -3.25 -8.91 9.54
CA GLY A 35 -3.26 -9.43 10.91
C GLY A 35 -3.48 -10.93 11.02
N PRO A 36 -4.46 -11.52 10.31
CA PRO A 36 -4.61 -12.97 10.31
C PRO A 36 -3.32 -13.72 9.96
N ALA A 37 -2.46 -13.16 9.09
CA ALA A 37 -1.20 -13.77 8.69
C ALA A 37 0.01 -13.33 9.52
N LEU A 38 0.04 -12.08 10.02
CA LEU A 38 1.26 -11.49 10.61
C LEU A 38 1.17 -11.16 12.10
N ASN A 39 0.00 -11.31 12.74
CA ASN A 39 -0.11 -11.07 14.19
C ASN A 39 0.88 -11.93 15.01
N PRO A 40 1.38 -11.43 16.15
CA PRO A 40 1.01 -10.16 16.78
C PRO A 40 1.77 -8.96 16.21
N PRO A 41 1.29 -7.71 16.44
CA PRO A 41 1.89 -6.47 15.90
C PRO A 41 3.37 -6.30 16.24
N GLU A 42 3.80 -6.75 17.43
CA GLU A 42 5.18 -6.67 17.92
C GLU A 42 6.16 -7.49 17.06
N LYS A 43 5.66 -8.49 16.33
CA LYS A 43 6.41 -9.25 15.33
C LYS A 43 6.20 -8.70 13.92
N ALA A 44 4.95 -8.34 13.60
CA ALA A 44 4.58 -7.89 12.26
C ALA A 44 5.30 -6.60 11.85
N VAL A 45 5.36 -5.60 12.75
CA VAL A 45 5.94 -4.29 12.43
C VAL A 45 7.45 -4.39 12.16
N PRO A 46 8.29 -5.01 13.02
CA PRO A 46 9.70 -5.23 12.72
C PRO A 46 9.91 -6.09 11.47
N PHE A 47 9.09 -7.14 11.28
CA PHE A 47 9.16 -7.98 10.08
C PHE A 47 8.90 -7.17 8.80
N ILE A 48 7.86 -6.35 8.77
CA ILE A 48 7.57 -5.47 7.64
C ILE A 48 8.73 -4.50 7.43
N ALA A 49 9.21 -3.82 8.48
CA ALA A 49 10.30 -2.86 8.39
C ALA A 49 11.57 -3.44 7.75
N ALA A 50 11.93 -4.68 8.14
CA ALA A 50 13.09 -5.38 7.62
C ALA A 50 12.98 -5.79 6.12
N HIS A 51 11.75 -5.83 5.58
CA HIS A 51 11.48 -6.31 4.22
C HIS A 51 10.89 -5.22 3.31
N LEU A 52 10.98 -3.93 3.69
CA LEU A 52 10.57 -2.83 2.82
C LEU A 52 11.62 -2.59 1.73
N ASP A 53 11.15 -2.54 0.48
CA ASP A 53 11.94 -2.04 -0.64
C ASP A 53 11.80 -0.52 -0.73
N ALA A 54 12.80 0.20 -0.23
CA ALA A 54 12.78 1.66 -0.14
C ALA A 54 12.51 2.35 -1.50
N ASP A 55 12.98 1.76 -2.60
CA ASP A 55 12.80 2.31 -3.96
C ASP A 55 11.37 2.18 -4.48
N ARG A 56 10.55 1.37 -3.85
CA ARG A 56 9.15 1.12 -4.22
C ARG A 56 8.15 1.89 -3.36
N ALA A 57 8.63 2.94 -2.71
CA ALA A 57 7.85 3.84 -1.88
C ALA A 57 7.74 5.24 -2.49
N VAL A 58 6.59 5.87 -2.31
CA VAL A 58 6.41 7.33 -2.37
C VAL A 58 6.00 7.80 -0.98
N CYS A 59 6.73 8.74 -0.43
CA CYS A 59 6.59 9.20 0.94
C CYS A 59 6.10 10.65 1.00
N ALA A 60 5.23 10.94 1.96
CA ALA A 60 4.84 12.28 2.33
C ALA A 60 5.43 12.63 3.70
N LEU A 61 6.13 13.75 3.75
CA LEU A 61 6.75 14.26 4.98
C LEU A 61 6.13 15.62 5.34
N VAL A 62 5.96 15.83 6.64
CA VAL A 62 5.65 17.15 7.24
C VAL A 62 6.73 17.41 8.28
N ASP A 63 7.44 18.53 8.16
CA ASP A 63 8.57 18.91 9.03
C ASP A 63 9.61 17.79 9.18
N GLY A 64 9.90 17.09 8.06
CA GLY A 64 10.85 15.98 8.02
C GLY A 64 10.32 14.65 8.58
N ARG A 65 9.12 14.60 9.17
CA ARG A 65 8.51 13.37 9.71
C ARG A 65 7.66 12.68 8.64
N LEU A 66 7.80 11.37 8.55
CA LEU A 66 6.98 10.55 7.65
C LEU A 66 5.53 10.48 8.15
N VAL A 67 4.60 11.04 7.38
CA VAL A 67 3.16 11.09 7.67
C VAL A 67 2.31 10.33 6.66
N GLY A 68 2.89 9.91 5.55
CA GLY A 68 2.18 9.14 4.54
C GLY A 68 3.10 8.32 3.66
N LEU A 69 2.60 7.19 3.20
CA LEU A 69 3.33 6.22 2.39
C LEU A 69 2.40 5.63 1.33
N ALA A 70 2.86 5.59 0.08
CA ALA A 70 2.24 4.82 -0.99
C ALA A 70 3.25 3.81 -1.53
N GLY A 71 2.88 2.53 -1.50
CA GLY A 71 3.68 1.45 -2.06
C GLY A 71 3.21 1.08 -3.45
N TYR A 72 4.13 0.64 -4.31
CA TYR A 72 3.81 0.16 -5.65
C TYR A 72 4.70 -0.99 -6.11
N GLN A 73 4.14 -1.80 -6.99
CA GLN A 73 4.84 -2.86 -7.69
C GLN A 73 5.11 -2.44 -9.14
N LEU A 74 6.35 -2.59 -9.56
CA LEU A 74 6.83 -2.35 -10.91
C LEU A 74 8.02 -3.26 -11.20
N ASP A 75 8.08 -3.84 -12.40
CA ASP A 75 9.18 -4.72 -12.85
C ASP A 75 9.48 -5.87 -11.87
N GLY A 76 8.45 -6.46 -11.31
CA GLY A 76 8.56 -7.60 -10.39
C GLY A 76 8.99 -7.26 -8.96
N ARG A 77 9.28 -5.98 -8.64
CA ARG A 77 9.59 -5.51 -7.28
C ARG A 77 8.39 -4.76 -6.70
N SER A 78 8.10 -4.95 -5.42
CA SER A 78 7.03 -4.27 -4.66
C SER A 78 7.57 -3.69 -3.36
N LEU A 79 6.80 -2.80 -2.74
CA LEU A 79 7.17 -2.19 -1.45
C LEU A 79 7.45 -3.23 -0.38
N THR A 80 6.64 -4.28 -0.30
CA THR A 80 6.80 -5.36 0.68
C THR A 80 7.40 -6.59 0.00
N GLY A 81 8.69 -6.87 0.28
CA GLY A 81 9.48 -7.87 -0.43
C GLY A 81 9.72 -9.19 0.31
N GLY A 82 9.12 -9.42 1.47
CA GLY A 82 9.34 -10.64 2.27
C GLY A 82 8.96 -11.92 1.52
N SER A 83 9.85 -12.91 1.56
CA SER A 83 9.63 -14.21 0.94
C SER A 83 8.87 -15.18 1.90
N ALA A 84 8.35 -16.28 1.34
CA ALA A 84 7.78 -17.37 2.13
C ALA A 84 8.76 -17.89 3.19
N VAL A 85 10.06 -17.95 2.84
CA VAL A 85 11.12 -18.41 3.76
C VAL A 85 11.28 -17.45 4.93
N ASP A 86 11.18 -16.15 4.72
CA ASP A 86 11.28 -15.14 5.78
C ASP A 86 10.11 -15.26 6.76
N VAL A 87 8.89 -15.49 6.26
CA VAL A 87 7.72 -15.75 7.10
C VAL A 87 7.89 -17.05 7.91
N LEU A 88 8.39 -18.13 7.29
CA LEU A 88 8.64 -19.38 8.00
C LEU A 88 9.73 -19.22 9.08
N ARG A 89 10.76 -18.42 8.80
CA ARG A 89 11.83 -18.14 9.77
C ARG A 89 11.34 -17.33 10.96
N GLU A 90 10.50 -16.30 10.72
CA GLU A 90 9.97 -15.41 11.77
C GLU A 90 8.91 -16.11 12.64
N TYR A 91 8.00 -16.87 12.01
CA TYR A 91 6.82 -17.44 12.68
C TYR A 91 6.93 -18.94 12.97
N GLY A 92 8.04 -19.58 12.55
CA GLY A 92 8.26 -21.02 12.70
C GLY A 92 7.53 -21.86 11.66
N TRP A 93 8.03 -23.09 11.44
CA TRP A 93 7.53 -23.98 10.38
C TRP A 93 6.04 -24.30 10.50
N VAL A 94 5.59 -24.68 11.70
CA VAL A 94 4.20 -25.13 11.91
C VAL A 94 3.20 -23.99 11.67
N SER A 95 3.47 -22.80 12.25
CA SER A 95 2.57 -21.66 12.10
C SER A 95 2.83 -20.86 10.82
N GLY A 96 4.00 -20.96 10.21
CA GLY A 96 4.40 -20.23 9.03
C GLY A 96 3.72 -20.72 7.75
N VAL A 97 3.52 -22.03 7.59
CA VAL A 97 2.94 -22.60 6.36
C VAL A 97 1.56 -22.02 6.04
N TRP A 98 0.65 -22.01 7.00
CA TRP A 98 -0.69 -21.47 6.75
C TRP A 98 -0.67 -19.93 6.57
N ARG A 99 0.28 -19.23 7.22
CA ARG A 99 0.50 -17.78 7.06
C ARG A 99 0.96 -17.46 5.65
N VAL A 100 1.92 -18.21 5.13
CA VAL A 100 2.35 -18.11 3.72
C VAL A 100 1.19 -18.35 2.76
N ALA A 101 0.40 -19.40 2.98
CA ALA A 101 -0.77 -19.69 2.16
C ALA A 101 -1.78 -18.54 2.19
N LEU A 102 -2.00 -17.93 3.36
CA LEU A 102 -2.89 -16.78 3.51
C LEU A 102 -2.35 -15.53 2.82
N LEU A 103 -1.05 -15.25 2.92
CA LEU A 103 -0.41 -14.12 2.23
C LEU A 103 -0.45 -14.30 0.71
N ALA A 104 -0.28 -15.52 0.21
CA ALA A 104 -0.36 -15.84 -1.21
C ALA A 104 -1.74 -15.49 -1.83
N LEU A 105 -2.82 -15.49 -1.04
CA LEU A 105 -4.14 -15.02 -1.49
C LEU A 105 -4.15 -13.52 -1.84
N PHE A 106 -3.21 -12.76 -1.28
CA PHE A 106 -3.10 -11.33 -1.53
C PHE A 106 -1.98 -10.97 -2.50
N GLU A 107 -1.19 -11.96 -2.92
CA GLU A 107 -0.13 -11.74 -3.91
C GLU A 107 -0.75 -11.34 -5.26
N ARG A 108 -0.16 -10.30 -5.85
CA ARG A 108 -0.57 -9.78 -7.14
C ARG A 108 0.63 -9.64 -8.04
N ARG A 109 0.42 -9.94 -9.30
CA ARG A 109 1.45 -9.74 -10.32
C ARG A 109 1.02 -8.61 -11.24
N ALA A 110 1.93 -7.65 -11.46
CA ALA A 110 1.73 -6.61 -12.46
C ALA A 110 1.77 -7.22 -13.86
N ALA A 111 0.81 -6.87 -14.70
CA ALA A 111 0.87 -7.17 -16.13
C ALA A 111 1.86 -6.19 -16.81
N SER A 112 2.36 -6.56 -17.99
CA SER A 112 3.25 -5.69 -18.76
C SER A 112 2.60 -4.34 -19.04
N GLY A 113 3.32 -3.26 -18.73
CA GLY A 113 2.85 -1.89 -18.89
C GLY A 113 1.82 -1.44 -17.83
N GLN A 114 1.78 -2.12 -16.67
CA GLN A 114 0.91 -1.79 -15.56
C GLN A 114 1.75 -1.52 -14.30
N LEU A 115 1.44 -0.42 -13.61
CA LEU A 115 1.89 -0.21 -12.24
C LEU A 115 0.78 -0.68 -11.29
N VAL A 116 1.10 -1.53 -10.34
CA VAL A 116 0.15 -1.99 -9.31
C VAL A 116 0.47 -1.30 -8.00
N MET A 117 -0.52 -0.63 -7.42
CA MET A 117 -0.35 -0.04 -6.09
C MET A 117 -0.58 -1.10 -5.01
N ASP A 118 0.34 -1.19 -4.05
CA ASP A 118 0.18 -2.01 -2.84
C ASP A 118 -0.85 -1.39 -1.89
N GLY A 119 -0.89 -0.05 -1.86
CA GLY A 119 -1.85 0.74 -1.10
C GLY A 119 -1.30 2.08 -0.65
N ILE A 120 -2.13 2.84 0.07
CA ILE A 120 -1.77 4.13 0.68
C ILE A 120 -2.05 4.07 2.18
N ALA A 121 -1.06 4.43 2.97
CA ALA A 121 -1.15 4.65 4.40
C ALA A 121 -0.94 6.14 4.71
N VAL A 122 -1.78 6.75 5.52
CA VAL A 122 -1.66 8.15 5.96
C VAL A 122 -1.96 8.21 7.45
N ASP A 123 -1.04 8.82 8.19
CA ASP A 123 -1.17 9.11 9.62
C ASP A 123 -2.53 9.74 9.92
N GLY A 124 -3.14 9.34 11.03
CA GLY A 124 -4.44 9.85 11.46
C GLY A 124 -4.50 11.37 11.52
N ALA A 125 -3.46 12.00 12.08
CA ALA A 125 -3.33 13.46 12.22
C ALA A 125 -3.15 14.19 10.88
N ALA A 126 -2.54 13.52 9.89
CA ALA A 126 -2.32 14.08 8.54
C ALA A 126 -3.45 13.75 7.55
N ARG A 127 -4.54 13.12 8.01
CA ARG A 127 -5.70 12.89 7.15
C ARG A 127 -6.44 14.21 6.93
N SER A 128 -7.06 14.34 5.76
CA SER A 128 -7.87 15.52 5.33
C SER A 128 -7.05 16.74 4.83
N ILE A 129 -5.74 16.80 5.00
CA ILE A 129 -4.87 17.85 4.42
C ILE A 129 -4.38 17.52 2.99
N GLY A 130 -4.94 16.50 2.34
CA GLY A 130 -4.65 16.19 0.94
C GLY A 130 -3.51 15.23 0.69
N VAL A 131 -2.82 14.72 1.71
CA VAL A 131 -1.65 13.80 1.60
C VAL A 131 -1.90 12.62 0.65
N GLY A 132 -3.03 11.92 0.82
CA GLY A 132 -3.35 10.79 -0.06
C GLY A 132 -3.51 11.16 -1.54
N SER A 133 -3.95 12.38 -1.82
CA SER A 133 -4.05 12.91 -3.16
C SER A 133 -2.70 13.19 -3.79
N LEU A 134 -1.79 13.82 -3.02
CA LEU A 134 -0.42 14.10 -3.45
C LEU A 134 0.35 12.79 -3.73
N LEU A 135 0.21 11.80 -2.86
CA LEU A 135 0.80 10.48 -3.07
C LEU A 135 0.32 9.82 -4.36
N LEU A 136 -1.00 9.90 -4.66
CA LEU A 136 -1.56 9.35 -5.91
C LEU A 136 -1.07 10.06 -7.16
N GLU A 137 -0.91 11.38 -7.11
CA GLU A 137 -0.36 12.14 -8.25
C GLU A 137 1.09 11.76 -8.51
N GLU A 138 1.90 11.59 -7.45
CA GLU A 138 3.28 11.16 -7.60
C GLU A 138 3.40 9.72 -8.14
N ILE A 139 2.54 8.79 -7.68
CA ILE A 139 2.44 7.45 -8.27
C ILE A 139 2.09 7.52 -9.77
N ALA A 140 1.21 8.46 -10.15
CA ALA A 140 0.86 8.64 -11.56
C ALA A 140 2.05 9.18 -12.38
N ALA A 141 2.87 10.06 -11.79
CA ALA A 141 4.10 10.55 -12.42
C ALA A 141 5.12 9.39 -12.60
N VAL A 142 5.34 8.58 -11.56
CA VAL A 142 6.18 7.38 -11.65
C VAL A 142 5.71 6.44 -12.76
N ALA A 143 4.40 6.15 -12.81
CA ALA A 143 3.84 5.28 -13.85
C ALA A 143 4.05 5.85 -15.27
N ALA A 144 3.89 7.16 -15.46
CA ALA A 144 4.10 7.83 -16.73
C ALA A 144 5.57 7.77 -17.18
N GLU A 145 6.52 8.03 -16.29
CA GLU A 145 7.95 8.00 -16.55
C GLU A 145 8.44 6.60 -16.96
N HIS A 146 7.85 5.55 -16.36
CA HIS A 146 8.17 4.16 -16.72
C HIS A 146 7.32 3.63 -17.90
N GLY A 147 6.61 4.50 -18.60
CA GLY A 147 5.84 4.12 -19.79
C GLY A 147 4.66 3.19 -19.51
N CYS A 148 4.18 3.14 -18.27
CA CYS A 148 2.99 2.38 -17.93
C CYS A 148 1.76 2.96 -18.61
N ARG A 149 0.84 2.08 -19.03
CA ARG A 149 -0.42 2.48 -19.67
C ARG A 149 -1.53 2.72 -18.65
N GLU A 150 -1.47 2.02 -17.52
CA GLU A 150 -2.47 2.10 -16.47
C GLU A 150 -1.88 1.86 -15.08
N ILE A 151 -2.58 2.38 -14.07
CA ILE A 151 -2.35 2.11 -12.67
C ILE A 151 -3.51 1.25 -12.17
N ARG A 152 -3.21 0.18 -11.46
CA ARG A 152 -4.18 -0.71 -10.83
C ARG A 152 -4.03 -0.68 -9.32
N LEU A 153 -5.14 -0.77 -8.61
CA LEU A 153 -5.20 -0.99 -7.17
C LEU A 153 -6.40 -1.85 -6.81
N ASP A 154 -6.40 -2.35 -5.59
CA ASP A 154 -7.53 -3.06 -5.03
C ASP A 154 -7.96 -2.46 -3.70
N VAL A 155 -9.26 -2.28 -3.53
CA VAL A 155 -9.87 -1.74 -2.31
C VAL A 155 -10.88 -2.71 -1.73
N ILE A 156 -10.84 -2.90 -0.42
CA ILE A 156 -11.81 -3.73 0.32
C ILE A 156 -13.12 -2.97 0.54
N ASP A 157 -14.24 -3.69 0.60
CA ASP A 157 -15.60 -3.14 0.70
C ASP A 157 -15.82 -2.24 1.92
N VAL A 158 -15.10 -2.48 3.00
CA VAL A 158 -15.21 -1.69 4.24
C VAL A 158 -14.38 -0.39 4.22
N ASN A 159 -13.50 -0.18 3.23
CA ASN A 159 -12.68 1.03 3.13
C ASN A 159 -13.30 2.06 2.17
N LEU A 160 -14.48 2.56 2.52
CA LEU A 160 -15.23 3.53 1.71
C LEU A 160 -14.47 4.84 1.49
N ARG A 161 -13.66 5.26 2.48
CA ARG A 161 -12.85 6.49 2.39
C ARG A 161 -11.77 6.38 1.32
N ALA A 162 -11.04 5.27 1.27
CA ALA A 162 -10.04 5.04 0.24
C ALA A 162 -10.70 4.94 -1.14
N ARG A 163 -11.82 4.21 -1.25
CA ARG A 163 -12.58 4.10 -2.50
C ARG A 163 -12.99 5.47 -3.04
N ALA A 164 -13.59 6.31 -2.19
CA ALA A 164 -13.98 7.67 -2.58
C ALA A 164 -12.80 8.55 -3.00
N LEU A 165 -11.62 8.39 -2.37
CA LEU A 165 -10.39 9.06 -2.79
C LEU A 165 -9.98 8.62 -4.20
N TYR A 166 -9.96 7.30 -4.46
CA TYR A 166 -9.57 6.76 -5.76
C TYR A 166 -10.52 7.20 -6.88
N GLU A 167 -11.84 7.16 -6.63
CA GLU A 167 -12.85 7.62 -7.59
C GLU A 167 -12.65 9.11 -7.95
N ARG A 168 -12.44 9.99 -6.95
CA ARG A 168 -12.14 11.41 -7.19
C ARG A 168 -10.83 11.62 -7.96
N ARG A 169 -9.90 10.67 -7.92
CA ARG A 169 -8.62 10.69 -8.65
C ARG A 169 -8.67 9.94 -9.98
N GLY A 170 -9.88 9.65 -10.49
CA GLY A 170 -10.11 9.09 -11.82
C GLY A 170 -9.91 7.57 -11.91
N PHE A 171 -9.87 6.87 -10.81
CA PHE A 171 -9.93 5.41 -10.82
C PHE A 171 -11.36 4.94 -11.01
N THR A 172 -11.55 3.94 -11.84
CA THR A 172 -12.84 3.28 -12.10
C THR A 172 -12.81 1.83 -11.65
N ALA A 173 -13.90 1.36 -11.05
CA ALA A 173 -14.05 -0.03 -10.66
C ALA A 173 -14.21 -0.90 -11.93
N VAL A 174 -13.40 -1.97 -12.03
CA VAL A 174 -13.41 -2.87 -13.20
C VAL A 174 -13.84 -4.29 -12.82
N ARG A 175 -13.66 -4.69 -11.58
CA ARG A 175 -14.03 -6.02 -11.09
C ARG A 175 -14.23 -5.99 -9.58
N THR A 176 -15.26 -6.69 -9.10
CA THR A 176 -15.44 -6.96 -7.66
C THR A 176 -15.51 -8.47 -7.46
N VAL A 177 -14.68 -8.97 -6.54
CA VAL A 177 -14.68 -10.38 -6.12
C VAL A 177 -15.32 -10.45 -4.75
N GLN A 178 -16.39 -11.23 -4.64
CA GLN A 178 -17.10 -11.48 -3.38
C GLN A 178 -16.46 -12.67 -2.66
N THR A 179 -16.14 -12.48 -1.38
CA THR A 179 -15.56 -13.50 -0.51
C THR A 179 -16.30 -13.54 0.84
N PRO A 180 -17.63 -13.71 0.87
CA PRO A 180 -18.42 -13.58 2.09
C PRO A 180 -18.03 -14.59 3.16
N TYR A 181 -17.57 -15.78 2.76
CA TYR A 181 -17.09 -16.85 3.65
C TYR A 181 -15.79 -16.47 4.40
N LEU A 182 -14.97 -15.55 3.87
CA LEU A 182 -13.76 -15.06 4.53
C LEU A 182 -14.01 -13.83 5.43
N ARG A 183 -15.24 -13.30 5.46
CA ARG A 183 -15.54 -12.07 6.20
C ARG A 183 -15.24 -12.15 7.68
N ARG A 184 -15.49 -13.31 8.30
CA ARG A 184 -15.16 -13.53 9.72
C ARG A 184 -13.66 -13.56 9.99
N LEU A 185 -12.87 -14.06 9.05
CA LEU A 185 -11.42 -14.17 9.16
C LEU A 185 -10.71 -12.86 8.81
N LEU A 186 -11.10 -12.21 7.70
CA LEU A 186 -10.41 -11.07 7.13
C LEU A 186 -11.02 -9.71 7.48
N GLY A 187 -12.24 -9.70 8.06
CA GLY A 187 -12.96 -8.48 8.41
C GLY A 187 -13.56 -7.73 7.22
N PHE A 188 -13.52 -8.30 6.00
CA PHE A 188 -14.15 -7.75 4.79
C PHE A 188 -14.72 -8.89 3.93
N GLY A 189 -15.74 -8.59 3.11
CA GLY A 189 -16.46 -9.57 2.31
C GLY A 189 -16.31 -9.40 0.80
N ALA A 190 -15.67 -8.34 0.34
CA ALA A 190 -15.41 -8.11 -1.08
C ALA A 190 -14.14 -7.28 -1.32
N VAL A 191 -13.53 -7.51 -2.48
CA VAL A 191 -12.39 -6.73 -2.98
C VAL A 191 -12.74 -6.20 -4.36
N THR A 192 -12.64 -4.88 -4.53
CA THR A 192 -12.86 -4.21 -5.82
C THR A 192 -11.53 -3.80 -6.43
N THR A 193 -11.24 -4.31 -7.62
CA THR A 193 -10.13 -3.84 -8.45
C THR A 193 -10.55 -2.56 -9.16
N MET A 194 -9.72 -1.54 -9.04
CA MET A 194 -9.90 -0.26 -9.72
C MET A 194 -8.70 0.05 -10.61
N ARG A 195 -8.94 0.77 -11.71
CA ARG A 195 -7.90 1.16 -12.68
C ARG A 195 -8.02 2.63 -13.04
N ARG A 196 -6.87 3.25 -13.36
CA ARG A 196 -6.76 4.60 -13.92
C ARG A 196 -5.79 4.55 -15.09
N ALA A 197 -6.19 5.07 -16.25
CA ALA A 197 -5.30 5.25 -17.39
C ALA A 197 -4.22 6.29 -17.07
N VAL A 198 -2.98 6.02 -17.47
CA VAL A 198 -1.85 6.95 -17.36
C VAL A 198 -1.88 7.86 -18.59
N ARG A 199 -2.01 9.18 -18.37
CA ARG A 199 -1.88 10.14 -19.45
C ARG A 199 -0.40 10.22 -19.86
N ARG A 200 -0.07 9.86 -21.08
CA ARG A 200 1.26 10.16 -21.64
C ARG A 200 1.38 11.69 -21.69
N LYS A 201 2.42 12.25 -21.07
CA LYS A 201 2.83 13.61 -21.43
C LYS A 201 3.16 13.56 -22.92
N GLY A 202 2.39 14.28 -23.72
CA GLY A 202 2.68 14.41 -25.15
C GLY A 202 4.13 14.88 -25.33
N ARG A 203 4.80 14.26 -26.29
CA ARG A 203 6.09 14.74 -26.80
C ARG A 203 5.90 16.12 -27.41
#